data_de06bbecacec95030326995596fc8cf2
#
_entry.id   de06bbecacec95030326995596fc8cf2
#
_cell.length_a   1.000
_cell.length_b   1.000
_cell.length_c   1.000
_cell.angle_alpha   90.00
_cell.angle_beta   90.00
_cell.angle_gamma   90.00
#
_symmetry.space_group_name_H-M   'P 1'
#
loop_
_entity.id
_entity.type
_entity.pdbx_description
1 polymer ?
#
loop_
_entity_poly.entity_id
_entity_poly.type
_entity_poly.pdbx_seq_one_letter_code
_entity_poly.pdbx_strand_id
1 'polypeptide(L)'
;TGSDGEKLAADFIQLKFKEYGLLERGTNGYLQSFEALIKENPHTNTIKEEITGTNVVGYIDNKQEETIIIGAHYDHLGYGDFGSLHTGERAIHNGADDNSSGVSILLNLAYSLKKDLEYNYLFIAFSGEEHGLYGSSYYAKNPTIDLNSSRFMLNFDMVGRLNEDKTLAINGIGTSNAWADLIKKSNTTDFKLTTTASGIGPSDHTSFYLQDVPVLHFFTGQHEDYHKPSDDVEKINFEGMYSIFKYAETIIQNSTEIEDFDFVETKSESTTSPSFKVTLGVMPDYLYSGEGMRIDGISKGRTAEKYGIQKGDIVIKIGEIDVPDMMGYMTGLSKHEKGDSTTVIVNRNNKKIKFPIVFQ
;
A
#
# COMPACT_ATOMS: atom_id res chain seq x y z
N THR A 1 15.18 -0.12 -4.34
CA THR A 1 15.79 0.78 -3.35
C THR A 1 17.31 0.78 -3.48
N GLY A 2 17.97 1.96 -3.35
CA GLY A 2 19.43 2.14 -3.43
C GLY A 2 20.05 2.05 -4.82
N SER A 3 19.29 1.76 -5.86
CA SER A 3 19.79 1.61 -7.23
C SER A 3 19.98 2.94 -7.94
N ASP A 4 20.73 2.93 -9.06
CA ASP A 4 20.83 4.10 -9.93
C ASP A 4 19.48 4.48 -10.56
N GLY A 5 18.61 3.50 -10.83
CA GLY A 5 17.26 3.75 -11.32
C GLY A 5 16.40 4.50 -10.30
N GLU A 6 16.50 4.14 -9.02
CA GLU A 6 15.83 4.88 -7.94
C GLU A 6 16.33 6.33 -7.83
N LYS A 7 17.65 6.54 -7.93
CA LYS A 7 18.22 7.92 -7.92
C LYS A 7 17.66 8.77 -9.07
N LEU A 8 17.55 8.21 -10.27
CA LEU A 8 16.95 8.91 -11.41
C LEU A 8 15.48 9.24 -11.17
N ALA A 9 14.73 8.34 -10.55
CA ALA A 9 13.33 8.60 -10.17
C ALA A 9 13.23 9.69 -9.09
N ALA A 10 14.09 9.64 -8.06
CA ALA A 10 14.19 10.69 -7.05
C ALA A 10 14.51 12.06 -7.66
N ASP A 11 15.47 12.13 -8.58
CA ASP A 11 15.84 13.36 -9.30
C ASP A 11 14.67 13.91 -10.12
N PHE A 12 13.90 13.03 -10.77
CA PHE A 12 12.70 13.44 -11.51
C PHE A 12 11.64 14.02 -10.56
N ILE A 13 11.37 13.38 -9.43
CA ILE A 13 10.38 13.86 -8.45
C ILE A 13 10.80 15.20 -7.86
N GLN A 14 12.09 15.34 -7.46
CA GLN A 14 12.65 16.63 -7.00
C GLN A 14 12.47 17.74 -8.04
N LEU A 15 12.78 17.43 -9.32
CA LEU A 15 12.61 18.39 -10.40
C LEU A 15 11.16 18.86 -10.49
N LYS A 16 10.20 17.94 -10.39
CA LYS A 16 8.77 18.26 -10.40
C LYS A 16 8.35 19.10 -9.20
N PHE A 17 8.79 18.76 -7.99
CA PHE A 17 8.51 19.58 -6.81
C PHE A 17 9.07 21.00 -6.97
N LYS A 18 10.28 21.13 -7.49
CA LYS A 18 10.89 22.43 -7.77
C LYS A 18 10.12 23.22 -8.86
N GLU A 19 9.74 22.57 -9.97
CA GLU A 19 8.93 23.18 -11.04
C GLU A 19 7.57 23.66 -10.51
N TYR A 20 6.98 22.95 -9.56
CA TYR A 20 5.69 23.31 -8.95
C TYR A 20 5.85 24.39 -7.86
N GLY A 21 7.08 24.68 -7.44
CA GLY A 21 7.36 25.70 -6.44
C GLY A 21 7.20 25.23 -4.99
N LEU A 22 7.27 23.91 -4.74
CA LEU A 22 7.27 23.38 -3.39
C LEU A 22 8.57 23.78 -2.67
N LEU A 23 8.47 23.94 -1.36
CA LEU A 23 9.64 24.12 -0.50
C LEU A 23 10.34 22.78 -0.24
N GLU A 24 11.65 22.83 -0.13
CA GLU A 24 12.49 21.72 0.32
C GLU A 24 12.17 21.36 1.76
N ARG A 25 11.89 20.07 2.03
CA ARG A 25 11.53 19.60 3.36
C ARG A 25 12.17 18.26 3.72
N GLY A 26 13.16 17.81 2.96
CA GLY A 26 14.06 16.73 3.36
C GLY A 26 15.10 17.18 4.40
N THR A 27 16.02 16.31 4.74
CA THR A 27 17.17 16.63 5.60
C THR A 27 18.32 17.28 4.80
N ASN A 28 18.32 17.08 3.48
CA ASN A 28 19.22 17.71 2.53
C ASN A 28 18.44 18.12 1.27
N GLY A 29 17.98 19.37 1.24
CA GLY A 29 17.07 19.82 0.18
C GLY A 29 15.73 19.07 0.23
N TYR A 30 15.32 18.49 -0.88
CA TYR A 30 14.14 17.61 -0.94
C TYR A 30 14.43 16.20 -0.42
N LEU A 31 15.70 15.81 -0.23
CA LEU A 31 16.09 14.44 0.07
C LEU A 31 16.16 14.16 1.58
N GLN A 32 15.65 13.02 1.98
CA GLN A 32 15.87 12.44 3.31
C GLN A 32 16.42 11.03 3.14
N SER A 33 17.73 10.88 3.24
CA SER A 33 18.41 9.58 3.12
C SER A 33 18.37 8.82 4.43
N PHE A 34 18.33 7.50 4.34
CA PHE A 34 18.36 6.57 5.47
C PHE A 34 19.10 5.29 5.09
N GLU A 35 19.68 4.65 6.09
CA GLU A 35 20.32 3.34 5.94
C GLU A 35 19.27 2.22 6.19
N ALA A 36 19.24 1.23 5.33
CA ALA A 36 18.37 0.08 5.45
C ALA A 36 19.14 -1.23 5.31
N LEU A 37 18.79 -2.21 6.13
CA LEU A 37 19.35 -3.55 6.11
C LEU A 37 18.44 -4.47 5.33
N ILE A 38 18.78 -4.73 4.07
CA ILE A 38 18.00 -5.66 3.24
C ILE A 38 18.26 -7.08 3.72
N LYS A 39 17.20 -7.77 4.10
CA LYS A 39 17.26 -9.18 4.48
C LYS A 39 17.28 -10.07 3.25
N GLU A 40 17.99 -11.19 3.33
CA GLU A 40 17.98 -12.22 2.27
C GLU A 40 16.56 -12.76 2.02
N ASN A 41 15.77 -12.80 3.09
CA ASN A 41 14.36 -13.14 3.09
C ASN A 41 13.68 -12.31 4.18
N PRO A 42 12.50 -11.71 3.97
CA PRO A 42 11.76 -10.95 5.00
C PRO A 42 11.57 -11.70 6.32
N HIS A 43 11.56 -13.04 6.25
CA HIS A 43 11.32 -13.92 7.40
C HIS A 43 12.60 -14.43 8.08
N THR A 44 13.79 -14.00 7.65
CA THR A 44 15.08 -14.38 8.27
C THR A 44 15.78 -13.16 8.85
N ASN A 45 16.70 -13.39 9.79
CA ASN A 45 17.56 -12.32 10.31
C ASN A 45 18.88 -12.20 9.51
N THR A 46 19.03 -12.96 8.43
CA THR A 46 20.24 -12.90 7.57
C THR A 46 20.18 -11.63 6.75
N ILE A 47 21.11 -10.73 7.00
CA ILE A 47 21.29 -9.50 6.24
C ILE A 47 22.00 -9.87 4.93
N LYS A 48 21.40 -9.48 3.80
CA LYS A 48 21.97 -9.64 2.47
C LYS A 48 22.88 -8.46 2.13
N GLU A 49 22.38 -7.26 2.40
CA GLU A 49 23.02 -6.02 1.98
C GLU A 49 22.59 -4.86 2.87
N GLU A 50 23.48 -3.90 3.06
CA GLU A 50 23.18 -2.59 3.62
C GLU A 50 23.07 -1.60 2.46
N ILE A 51 21.96 -0.89 2.38
CA ILE A 51 21.68 0.06 1.30
C ILE A 51 21.25 1.40 1.86
N THR A 52 21.48 2.46 1.09
CA THR A 52 20.94 3.79 1.36
C THR A 52 19.67 3.99 0.54
N GLY A 53 18.52 4.07 1.21
CA GLY A 53 17.26 4.53 0.61
C GLY A 53 17.11 6.04 0.75
N THR A 54 16.22 6.65 -0.04
CA THR A 54 16.07 8.11 -0.02
C THR A 54 14.62 8.51 -0.26
N ASN A 55 13.95 9.06 0.75
CA ASN A 55 12.64 9.70 0.57
C ASN A 55 12.80 11.06 -0.13
N VAL A 56 11.83 11.45 -0.95
CA VAL A 56 11.76 12.77 -1.56
C VAL A 56 10.62 13.56 -0.93
N VAL A 57 10.93 14.70 -0.31
CA VAL A 57 10.00 15.45 0.56
C VAL A 57 9.84 16.88 0.09
N GLY A 58 8.63 17.23 -0.32
CA GLY A 58 8.25 18.59 -0.73
C GLY A 58 7.15 19.16 0.16
N TYR A 59 7.08 20.48 0.29
CA TYR A 59 6.17 21.13 1.22
C TYR A 59 5.53 22.39 0.62
N ILE A 60 4.25 22.57 0.86
CA ILE A 60 3.54 23.85 0.62
C ILE A 60 3.24 24.46 2.00
N ASP A 61 3.84 25.60 2.25
CA ASP A 61 3.71 26.33 3.51
C ASP A 61 2.72 27.51 3.34
N ASN A 62 1.48 27.27 3.67
CA ASN A 62 0.41 28.29 3.67
C ASN A 62 0.28 29.02 5.00
N LYS A 63 1.20 28.78 5.94
CA LYS A 63 1.18 29.36 7.30
C LYS A 63 -0.04 28.94 8.11
N GLN A 64 -0.56 27.77 7.86
CA GLN A 64 -1.66 27.17 8.60
C GLN A 64 -1.16 26.37 9.80
N GLU A 65 -2.05 26.09 10.75
CA GLU A 65 -1.72 25.28 11.94
C GLU A 65 -1.64 23.80 11.58
N GLU A 66 -2.47 23.32 10.65
CA GLU A 66 -2.57 21.92 10.29
C GLU A 66 -1.90 21.60 8.94
N THR A 67 -1.40 20.40 8.83
CA THR A 67 -0.75 19.87 7.62
C THR A 67 -1.44 18.58 7.15
N ILE A 68 -1.79 18.52 5.87
CA ILE A 68 -2.23 17.27 5.23
C ILE A 68 -1.01 16.61 4.59
N ILE A 69 -0.84 15.30 4.85
CA ILE A 69 0.25 14.50 4.30
C ILE A 69 -0.27 13.69 3.11
N ILE A 70 0.46 13.73 2.01
CA ILE A 70 0.20 12.95 0.80
C ILE A 70 1.41 12.09 0.51
N GLY A 71 1.21 10.76 0.45
CA GLY A 71 2.27 9.78 0.29
C GLY A 71 2.04 8.81 -0.85
N ALA A 72 3.14 8.34 -1.45
CA ALA A 72 3.21 7.20 -2.36
C ALA A 72 4.66 6.70 -2.38
N HIS A 73 4.89 5.39 -2.46
CA HIS A 73 6.25 4.91 -2.69
C HIS A 73 6.64 5.02 -4.16
N TYR A 74 7.94 5.15 -4.42
CA TYR A 74 8.47 5.30 -5.77
C TYR A 74 9.55 4.28 -6.11
N ASP A 75 9.94 3.44 -5.15
CA ASP A 75 10.77 2.28 -5.40
C ASP A 75 9.94 1.13 -5.97
N HIS A 76 10.62 0.21 -6.64
CA HIS A 76 10.06 -1.04 -7.13
C HIS A 76 11.15 -2.10 -7.24
N LEU A 77 10.83 -3.27 -7.81
CA LEU A 77 11.65 -4.48 -7.75
C LEU A 77 12.89 -4.47 -8.67
N GLY A 78 13.10 -3.45 -9.50
CA GLY A 78 14.23 -3.36 -10.42
C GLY A 78 14.28 -4.52 -11.39
N TYR A 79 15.29 -5.38 -11.29
CA TYR A 79 15.40 -6.59 -12.13
C TYR A 79 14.69 -7.81 -11.55
N GLY A 80 13.96 -7.66 -10.45
CA GLY A 80 13.20 -8.75 -9.84
C GLY A 80 14.05 -9.75 -9.06
N ASP A 81 15.22 -9.34 -8.57
CA ASP A 81 16.09 -10.19 -7.76
C ASP A 81 15.48 -10.45 -6.35
N PHE A 82 14.45 -9.71 -5.98
CA PHE A 82 13.67 -9.85 -4.75
C PHE A 82 12.19 -9.57 -5.05
N GLY A 83 11.27 -10.26 -4.39
CA GLY A 83 9.82 -9.97 -4.43
C GLY A 83 9.10 -10.31 -5.75
N SER A 84 9.82 -10.60 -6.84
CA SER A 84 9.25 -10.87 -8.15
C SER A 84 8.37 -12.12 -8.19
N LEU A 85 7.23 -12.03 -8.87
CA LEU A 85 6.35 -13.14 -9.23
C LEU A 85 6.57 -13.61 -10.68
N HIS A 86 7.56 -13.05 -11.38
CA HIS A 86 7.94 -13.47 -12.72
C HIS A 86 8.77 -14.75 -12.67
N THR A 87 8.45 -15.69 -13.58
CA THR A 87 9.15 -16.99 -13.69
C THR A 87 9.98 -17.14 -14.97
N GLY A 88 10.06 -16.06 -15.77
CA GLY A 88 10.81 -16.00 -17.02
C GLY A 88 12.27 -15.56 -16.83
N GLU A 89 12.88 -15.10 -17.92
CA GLU A 89 14.21 -14.51 -17.89
C GLU A 89 14.23 -13.23 -17.06
N ARG A 90 15.39 -12.90 -16.48
CA ARG A 90 15.61 -11.67 -15.70
C ARG A 90 15.26 -10.44 -16.54
N ALA A 91 14.33 -9.63 -16.08
CA ALA A 91 13.83 -8.47 -16.80
C ALA A 91 13.55 -7.30 -15.85
N ILE A 92 13.50 -6.09 -16.39
CA ILE A 92 13.14 -4.90 -15.62
C ILE A 92 11.63 -4.99 -15.25
N HIS A 93 11.32 -4.73 -14.00
CA HIS A 93 9.97 -4.55 -13.49
C HIS A 93 9.67 -3.07 -13.53
N ASN A 94 8.79 -2.65 -14.44
CA ASN A 94 8.51 -1.22 -14.68
C ASN A 94 7.67 -0.58 -13.57
N GLY A 95 6.80 -1.36 -12.90
CA GLY A 95 5.98 -0.87 -11.80
C GLY A 95 5.07 0.28 -12.22
N ALA A 96 4.37 0.14 -13.36
CA ALA A 96 3.52 1.21 -13.86
C ALA A 96 2.34 1.48 -12.94
N ASP A 97 1.71 0.40 -12.43
CA ASP A 97 0.69 0.53 -11.39
C ASP A 97 1.32 0.53 -9.99
N ASP A 98 2.29 -0.35 -9.75
CA ASP A 98 2.98 -0.52 -8.49
C ASP A 98 4.43 0.08 -8.54
N ASN A 99 4.70 1.40 -8.22
CA ASN A 99 3.64 2.33 -7.84
C ASN A 99 3.81 3.69 -8.54
N SER A 100 4.14 3.68 -9.85
CA SER A 100 4.20 4.94 -10.62
C SER A 100 2.82 5.60 -10.71
N SER A 101 1.73 4.83 -10.57
CA SER A 101 0.36 5.34 -10.54
C SER A 101 0.13 6.23 -9.31
N GLY A 102 0.53 5.78 -8.12
CA GLY A 102 0.44 6.54 -6.88
C GLY A 102 1.30 7.79 -6.91
N VAL A 103 2.56 7.67 -7.37
CA VAL A 103 3.46 8.82 -7.55
C VAL A 103 2.86 9.85 -8.52
N SER A 104 2.19 9.40 -9.57
CA SER A 104 1.53 10.31 -10.52
C SER A 104 0.41 11.09 -9.84
N ILE A 105 -0.42 10.46 -9.01
CA ILE A 105 -1.45 11.17 -8.23
C ILE A 105 -0.81 12.15 -7.25
N LEU A 106 0.23 11.74 -6.52
CA LEU A 106 0.97 12.60 -5.61
C LEU A 106 1.48 13.86 -6.31
N LEU A 107 2.11 13.73 -7.47
CA LEU A 107 2.62 14.86 -8.25
C LEU A 107 1.50 15.77 -8.77
N ASN A 108 0.37 15.20 -9.20
CA ASN A 108 -0.77 16.00 -9.64
C ASN A 108 -1.44 16.74 -8.48
N LEU A 109 -1.55 16.14 -7.29
CA LEU A 109 -2.00 16.81 -6.08
C LEU A 109 -1.03 17.92 -5.68
N ALA A 110 0.28 17.69 -5.77
CA ALA A 110 1.28 18.73 -5.51
C ALA A 110 1.15 19.93 -6.44
N TYR A 111 0.77 19.71 -7.71
CA TYR A 111 0.53 20.78 -8.66
C TYR A 111 -0.79 21.51 -8.39
N SER A 112 -1.87 20.80 -8.11
CA SER A 112 -3.21 21.41 -7.97
C SER A 112 -3.36 22.16 -6.65
N LEU A 113 -2.86 21.59 -5.53
CA LEU A 113 -3.01 22.15 -4.19
C LEU A 113 -2.15 23.37 -3.89
N LYS A 114 -1.20 23.74 -4.78
CA LYS A 114 -0.43 24.98 -4.61
C LYS A 114 -1.27 26.27 -4.63
N LYS A 115 -2.54 26.20 -5.04
CA LYS A 115 -3.50 27.31 -5.02
C LYS A 115 -4.51 27.19 -3.85
N ASP A 116 -4.52 26.06 -3.18
CA ASP A 116 -5.32 25.85 -2.00
C ASP A 116 -4.58 26.42 -0.79
N LEU A 117 -5.27 27.24 0.02
CA LEU A 117 -4.67 27.96 1.14
C LEU A 117 -5.20 27.50 2.50
N GLU A 118 -6.04 26.47 2.52
CA GLU A 118 -6.72 26.04 3.73
C GLU A 118 -5.81 25.27 4.70
N TYR A 119 -4.83 24.54 4.16
CA TYR A 119 -3.87 23.74 4.93
C TYR A 119 -2.43 23.94 4.43
N ASN A 120 -1.46 23.53 5.22
CA ASN A 120 -0.15 23.18 4.70
C ASN A 120 -0.22 21.77 4.08
N TYR A 121 0.65 21.49 3.11
CA TYR A 121 0.68 20.20 2.44
C TYR A 121 2.09 19.63 2.43
N LEU A 122 2.23 18.40 2.90
CA LEU A 122 3.47 17.65 2.87
C LEU A 122 3.35 16.50 1.88
N PHE A 123 4.23 16.49 0.89
CA PHE A 123 4.30 15.46 -0.15
C PHE A 123 5.53 14.61 0.06
N ILE A 124 5.34 13.30 0.17
CA ILE A 124 6.46 12.37 0.40
C ILE A 124 6.37 11.24 -0.61
N ALA A 125 7.41 11.12 -1.46
CA ALA A 125 7.65 9.91 -2.21
C ALA A 125 8.59 9.03 -1.40
N PHE A 126 8.11 7.85 -0.96
CA PHE A 126 8.85 6.94 -0.09
C PHE A 126 9.72 5.98 -0.90
N SER A 127 10.87 5.63 -0.34
CA SER A 127 11.76 4.59 -0.82
C SER A 127 11.71 3.37 0.09
N GLY A 128 11.90 2.18 -0.45
CA GLY A 128 12.03 0.95 0.33
C GLY A 128 10.72 0.41 0.91
N GLU A 129 9.60 0.72 0.29
CA GLU A 129 8.30 0.14 0.62
C GLU A 129 8.32 -1.37 0.39
N GLU A 130 8.77 -1.79 -0.79
CA GLU A 130 8.86 -3.17 -1.27
C GLU A 130 9.72 -4.09 -0.36
N HIS A 131 10.61 -3.50 0.40
CA HIS A 131 11.46 -4.19 1.38
C HIS A 131 10.88 -4.19 2.80
N GLY A 132 9.73 -3.57 3.02
CA GLY A 132 9.02 -3.54 4.30
C GLY A 132 8.90 -2.16 4.92
N LEU A 133 8.42 -1.18 4.17
CA LEU A 133 8.06 0.17 4.61
C LEU A 133 9.25 0.96 5.18
N TYR A 134 10.47 0.75 4.69
CA TYR A 134 11.66 1.36 5.29
C TYR A 134 11.60 2.89 5.29
N GLY A 135 11.26 3.50 4.15
CA GLY A 135 11.26 4.95 4.01
C GLY A 135 10.17 5.63 4.82
N SER A 136 8.94 5.14 4.77
CA SER A 136 7.85 5.70 5.58
C SER A 136 8.08 5.50 7.06
N SER A 137 8.57 4.31 7.47
CA SER A 137 8.92 4.03 8.87
C SER A 137 10.06 4.92 9.37
N TYR A 138 11.07 5.19 8.51
CA TYR A 138 12.14 6.12 8.85
C TYR A 138 11.62 7.54 8.99
N TYR A 139 10.81 8.01 8.01
CA TYR A 139 10.22 9.35 8.05
C TYR A 139 9.35 9.55 9.29
N ALA A 140 8.47 8.62 9.58
CA ALA A 140 7.55 8.71 10.71
C ALA A 140 8.27 8.79 12.08
N LYS A 141 9.45 8.16 12.19
CA LYS A 141 10.31 8.23 13.39
C LYS A 141 11.26 9.44 13.40
N ASN A 142 11.58 9.99 12.23
CA ASN A 142 12.50 11.12 12.05
C ASN A 142 11.85 12.21 11.17
N PRO A 143 10.68 12.71 11.54
CA PRO A 143 9.92 13.62 10.70
C PRO A 143 10.63 14.97 10.55
N THR A 144 10.43 15.60 9.40
CA THR A 144 10.97 16.95 9.12
C THR A 144 9.96 18.07 9.43
N ILE A 145 8.76 17.70 9.87
CA ILE A 145 7.73 18.58 10.45
C ILE A 145 7.26 18.00 11.79
N ASP A 146 6.51 18.75 12.57
CA ASP A 146 5.83 18.21 13.75
C ASP A 146 4.60 17.39 13.30
N LEU A 147 4.64 16.07 13.50
CA LEU A 147 3.52 15.19 13.14
C LEU A 147 2.26 15.42 13.99
N ASN A 148 2.37 16.04 15.18
CA ASN A 148 1.20 16.40 15.98
C ASN A 148 0.34 17.48 15.29
N SER A 149 0.90 18.22 14.33
CA SER A 149 0.16 19.16 13.49
C SER A 149 -0.44 18.50 12.24
N SER A 150 -0.31 17.19 12.09
CA SER A 150 -0.88 16.50 10.94
C SER A 150 -2.37 16.29 11.14
N ARG A 151 -3.16 16.81 10.19
CA ARG A 151 -4.60 16.60 10.18
C ARG A 151 -4.94 15.16 9.81
N PHE A 152 -4.35 14.68 8.72
CA PHE A 152 -4.43 13.28 8.25
C PHE A 152 -3.41 13.00 7.13
N MET A 153 -3.29 11.72 6.77
CA MET A 153 -2.49 11.27 5.63
C MET A 153 -3.37 10.56 4.60
N LEU A 154 -3.15 10.86 3.32
CA LEU A 154 -3.65 10.11 2.16
C LEU A 154 -2.48 9.39 1.50
N ASN A 155 -2.55 8.07 1.41
CA ASN A 155 -1.56 7.22 0.77
C ASN A 155 -2.13 6.59 -0.50
N PHE A 156 -1.37 6.66 -1.60
CA PHE A 156 -1.77 6.14 -2.91
C PHE A 156 -0.84 5.01 -3.32
N ASP A 157 -1.41 3.82 -3.49
CA ASP A 157 -0.65 2.64 -3.84
C ASP A 157 -1.48 1.77 -4.78
N MET A 158 -0.94 1.49 -5.99
CA MET A 158 -1.62 0.77 -7.06
C MET A 158 -3.02 1.34 -7.37
N VAL A 159 -3.07 2.57 -7.87
CA VAL A 159 -4.30 3.31 -8.17
C VAL A 159 -4.58 3.46 -9.68
N GLY A 160 -3.82 2.74 -10.52
CA GLY A 160 -3.87 2.83 -11.98
C GLY A 160 -4.74 1.78 -12.67
N ARG A 161 -5.32 0.83 -11.94
CA ARG A 161 -6.09 -0.29 -12.52
C ARG A 161 -7.57 -0.28 -12.10
N LEU A 162 -8.16 0.92 -11.97
CA LEU A 162 -9.59 1.01 -11.69
C LEU A 162 -10.40 0.21 -12.71
N ASN A 163 -11.20 -0.74 -12.23
CA ASN A 163 -12.01 -1.63 -13.05
C ASN A 163 -13.28 -0.95 -13.61
N GLU A 164 -13.98 -1.62 -14.51
CA GLU A 164 -15.23 -1.10 -15.13
C GLU A 164 -16.34 -0.86 -14.11
N ASP A 165 -16.38 -1.64 -13.02
CA ASP A 165 -17.33 -1.46 -11.92
C ASP A 165 -16.99 -0.26 -11.02
N LYS A 166 -15.87 0.45 -11.29
CA LYS A 166 -15.32 1.55 -10.49
C LYS A 166 -15.13 1.16 -9.01
N THR A 167 -14.68 -0.07 -8.75
CA THR A 167 -14.40 -0.53 -7.39
C THR A 167 -13.10 0.08 -6.89
N LEU A 168 -13.17 0.82 -5.79
CA LEU A 168 -12.03 1.46 -5.13
C LEU A 168 -11.97 1.02 -3.67
N ALA A 169 -10.86 0.46 -3.26
CA ALA A 169 -10.60 0.16 -1.86
C ALA A 169 -10.08 1.40 -1.13
N ILE A 170 -10.63 1.67 0.05
CA ILE A 170 -10.14 2.69 0.98
C ILE A 170 -9.96 2.05 2.34
N ASN A 171 -8.71 1.90 2.76
CA ASN A 171 -8.35 1.33 4.04
C ASN A 171 -8.08 2.44 5.06
N GLY A 172 -8.25 2.14 6.35
CA GLY A 172 -7.97 3.10 7.42
C GLY A 172 -9.19 3.95 7.86
N ILE A 173 -10.39 3.66 7.37
CA ILE A 173 -11.56 4.50 7.69
C ILE A 173 -11.93 4.50 9.17
N GLY A 174 -11.44 3.57 9.97
CA GLY A 174 -11.63 3.54 11.43
C GLY A 174 -10.66 4.43 12.19
N THR A 175 -9.68 5.03 11.52
CA THR A 175 -8.63 5.85 12.18
C THR A 175 -9.09 7.26 12.55
N SER A 176 -10.28 7.66 12.14
CA SER A 176 -11.01 8.85 12.61
C SER A 176 -12.51 8.64 12.46
N ASN A 177 -13.28 9.21 13.37
CA ASN A 177 -14.74 9.20 13.29
C ASN A 177 -15.28 10.02 12.10
N ALA A 178 -14.48 10.94 11.58
CA ALA A 178 -14.85 11.79 10.45
C ALA A 178 -14.86 11.06 9.10
N TRP A 179 -14.10 9.96 8.94
CA TRP A 179 -13.84 9.36 7.64
C TRP A 179 -15.08 8.84 6.94
N ALA A 180 -15.96 8.11 7.64
CA ALA A 180 -17.08 7.42 6.99
C ALA A 180 -18.03 8.39 6.26
N ASP A 181 -18.36 9.52 6.89
CA ASP A 181 -19.23 10.53 6.29
C ASP A 181 -18.48 11.36 5.22
N LEU A 182 -17.21 11.70 5.47
CA LEU A 182 -16.39 12.48 4.56
C LEU A 182 -16.17 11.77 3.21
N ILE A 183 -15.74 10.50 3.24
CA ILE A 183 -15.52 9.71 2.01
C ILE A 183 -16.82 9.52 1.23
N LYS A 184 -17.93 9.28 1.94
CA LYS A 184 -19.25 9.14 1.31
C LYS A 184 -19.72 10.45 0.67
N LYS A 185 -19.62 11.57 1.39
CA LYS A 185 -19.99 12.90 0.88
C LYS A 185 -19.16 13.30 -0.33
N SER A 186 -17.87 12.96 -0.32
CA SER A 186 -16.92 13.32 -1.38
C SER A 186 -17.03 12.43 -2.63
N ASN A 187 -17.73 11.30 -2.55
CA ASN A 187 -17.84 10.34 -3.65
C ASN A 187 -18.83 10.82 -4.75
N THR A 188 -18.43 11.85 -5.48
CA THR A 188 -19.21 12.40 -6.60
C THR A 188 -19.00 11.62 -7.91
N THR A 189 -18.09 10.65 -7.94
CA THR A 189 -17.71 9.84 -9.11
C THR A 189 -18.47 8.51 -9.15
N ASP A 190 -19.29 8.24 -8.12
CA ASP A 190 -20.02 6.99 -7.94
C ASP A 190 -19.10 5.76 -7.87
N PHE A 191 -17.96 5.88 -7.17
CA PHE A 191 -17.12 4.74 -6.86
C PHE A 191 -17.86 3.72 -6.00
N LYS A 192 -17.71 2.46 -6.33
CA LYS A 192 -18.10 1.36 -5.47
C LYS A 192 -17.01 1.16 -4.43
N LEU A 193 -17.18 1.81 -3.27
CA LEU A 193 -16.18 1.78 -2.22
C LEU A 193 -16.19 0.43 -1.48
N THR A 194 -15.01 -0.16 -1.35
CA THR A 194 -14.73 -1.25 -0.41
C THR A 194 -13.85 -0.68 0.70
N THR A 195 -14.28 -0.79 1.95
CA THR A 195 -13.61 -0.09 3.05
C THR A 195 -13.19 -1.05 4.16
N THR A 196 -12.02 -0.78 4.76
CA THR A 196 -11.57 -1.45 5.98
C THR A 196 -11.28 -0.42 7.07
N ALA A 197 -11.57 -0.79 8.33
CA ALA A 197 -11.37 0.12 9.47
C ALA A 197 -9.90 0.24 9.88
N SER A 198 -9.10 -0.82 9.72
CA SER A 198 -7.73 -0.90 10.23
C SER A 198 -6.82 0.19 9.65
N GLY A 199 -6.09 0.89 10.51
CA GLY A 199 -4.98 1.76 10.13
C GLY A 199 -3.68 1.00 9.84
N ILE A 200 -3.63 -0.30 10.15
CA ILE A 200 -2.52 -1.18 9.79
C ILE A 200 -2.87 -1.92 8.50
N GLY A 201 -1.98 -1.84 7.53
CA GLY A 201 -2.12 -2.48 6.23
C GLY A 201 -0.78 -2.62 5.50
N PRO A 202 -0.77 -3.17 4.29
CA PRO A 202 0.45 -3.51 3.56
C PRO A 202 1.01 -2.33 2.73
N SER A 203 0.95 -1.10 3.24
CA SER A 203 1.53 0.07 2.58
C SER A 203 1.90 1.17 3.59
N ASP A 204 2.51 2.25 3.11
CA ASP A 204 3.17 3.32 3.88
C ASP A 204 2.28 4.05 4.90
N HIS A 205 0.95 4.07 4.70
CA HIS A 205 0.00 4.64 5.67
C HIS A 205 0.15 4.05 7.08
N THR A 206 0.54 2.78 7.18
CA THR A 206 0.76 2.08 8.45
C THR A 206 1.79 2.81 9.32
N SER A 207 2.86 3.33 8.72
CA SER A 207 3.92 4.02 9.45
C SER A 207 3.42 5.30 10.13
N PHE A 208 2.47 6.01 9.52
CA PHE A 208 1.87 7.23 10.07
C PHE A 208 0.76 6.92 11.07
N TYR A 209 -0.04 5.90 10.82
CA TYR A 209 -1.01 5.42 11.80
C TYR A 209 -0.34 5.08 13.14
N LEU A 210 0.86 4.46 13.11
CA LEU A 210 1.64 4.14 14.31
C LEU A 210 2.24 5.40 15.01
N GLN A 211 2.03 6.58 14.47
CA GLN A 211 2.34 7.88 15.07
C GLN A 211 1.07 8.70 15.35
N ASP A 212 -0.05 8.02 15.55
CA ASP A 212 -1.35 8.62 15.88
C ASP A 212 -1.89 9.61 14.83
N VAL A 213 -1.49 9.45 13.56
CA VAL A 213 -2.04 10.23 12.43
C VAL A 213 -3.21 9.46 11.81
N PRO A 214 -4.41 10.08 11.64
CA PRO A 214 -5.50 9.48 10.87
C PRO A 214 -5.07 9.24 9.42
N VAL A 215 -5.37 8.08 8.86
CA VAL A 215 -4.88 7.68 7.53
C VAL A 215 -5.98 7.15 6.63
N LEU A 216 -5.84 7.38 5.33
CA LEU A 216 -6.52 6.62 4.28
C LEU A 216 -5.50 6.06 3.28
N HIS A 217 -5.70 4.83 2.89
CA HIS A 217 -4.95 4.18 1.82
C HIS A 217 -5.88 3.86 0.66
N PHE A 218 -5.56 4.38 -0.53
CA PHE A 218 -6.30 4.20 -1.78
C PHE A 218 -5.65 3.09 -2.60
N PHE A 219 -6.48 2.14 -3.09
CA PHE A 219 -6.01 0.96 -3.79
C PHE A 219 -7.07 0.46 -4.80
N THR A 220 -6.68 0.15 -6.03
CA THR A 220 -7.60 -0.35 -7.07
C THR A 220 -7.66 -1.87 -7.18
N GLY A 221 -6.90 -2.58 -6.35
CA GLY A 221 -6.85 -4.03 -6.33
C GLY A 221 -5.58 -4.57 -6.97
N GLN A 222 -5.25 -5.80 -6.60
CA GLN A 222 -4.14 -6.54 -7.19
C GLN A 222 -4.57 -7.09 -8.56
N HIS A 223 -3.64 -7.22 -9.47
CA HIS A 223 -3.88 -7.72 -10.83
C HIS A 223 -2.84 -8.75 -11.26
N GLU A 224 -3.07 -9.40 -12.40
CA GLU A 224 -2.20 -10.47 -12.89
C GLU A 224 -0.76 -10.06 -13.20
N ASP A 225 -0.51 -8.76 -13.39
CA ASP A 225 0.82 -8.20 -13.68
C ASP A 225 1.59 -7.77 -12.42
N TYR A 226 0.96 -7.84 -11.24
CA TYR A 226 1.56 -7.45 -9.96
C TYR A 226 2.91 -8.14 -9.76
N HIS A 227 3.94 -7.37 -9.42
CA HIS A 227 5.32 -7.81 -9.24
C HIS A 227 5.90 -8.56 -10.46
N LYS A 228 5.52 -8.14 -11.67
CA LYS A 228 6.05 -8.70 -12.93
C LYS A 228 6.51 -7.61 -13.90
N PRO A 229 7.43 -7.95 -14.83
CA PRO A 229 7.84 -7.02 -15.89
C PRO A 229 6.69 -6.54 -16.78
N SER A 230 5.56 -7.23 -16.75
CA SER A 230 4.37 -6.90 -17.55
C SER A 230 3.47 -5.83 -16.92
N ASP A 231 3.83 -5.26 -15.76
CA ASP A 231 3.15 -4.08 -15.23
C ASP A 231 3.62 -2.82 -15.96
N ASP A 232 3.04 -2.62 -17.14
CA ASP A 232 3.42 -1.62 -18.13
C ASP A 232 2.38 -0.50 -18.26
N VAL A 233 2.84 0.66 -18.72
CA VAL A 233 2.05 1.89 -18.84
C VAL A 233 0.83 1.75 -19.76
N GLU A 234 0.89 0.89 -20.78
CA GLU A 234 -0.20 0.62 -21.72
C GLU A 234 -1.43 0.01 -21.05
N LYS A 235 -1.27 -0.54 -19.86
CA LYS A 235 -2.34 -1.17 -19.10
C LYS A 235 -2.99 -0.23 -18.08
N ILE A 236 -2.49 0.99 -17.93
CA ILE A 236 -2.98 1.96 -16.96
C ILE A 236 -4.29 2.59 -17.44
N ASN A 237 -5.28 2.61 -16.55
CA ASN A 237 -6.54 3.35 -16.74
C ASN A 237 -6.36 4.81 -16.30
N PHE A 238 -5.86 5.67 -17.19
CA PHE A 238 -5.60 7.08 -16.89
C PHE A 238 -6.87 7.86 -16.52
N GLU A 239 -8.03 7.52 -17.12
CA GLU A 239 -9.32 8.18 -16.77
C GLU A 239 -9.75 7.77 -15.35
N GLY A 240 -9.52 6.51 -14.99
CA GLY A 240 -9.74 6.00 -13.63
C GLY A 240 -8.85 6.71 -12.61
N MET A 241 -7.55 6.86 -12.91
CA MET A 241 -6.61 7.60 -12.06
C MET A 241 -7.02 9.06 -11.91
N TYR A 242 -7.42 9.73 -13.00
CA TYR A 242 -7.92 11.09 -12.92
C TYR A 242 -9.15 11.22 -12.04
N SER A 243 -10.05 10.25 -12.09
CA SER A 243 -11.23 10.21 -11.22
C SER A 243 -10.86 10.04 -9.75
N ILE A 244 -9.86 9.20 -9.44
CA ILE A 244 -9.33 9.00 -8.07
C ILE A 244 -8.64 10.28 -7.58
N PHE A 245 -7.82 10.93 -8.42
CA PHE A 245 -7.21 12.23 -8.13
C PHE A 245 -8.29 13.25 -7.75
N LYS A 246 -9.35 13.39 -8.55
CA LYS A 246 -10.45 14.32 -8.27
C LYS A 246 -11.21 13.98 -7.00
N TYR A 247 -11.35 12.71 -6.70
CA TYR A 247 -11.95 12.25 -5.45
C TYR A 247 -11.10 12.65 -4.25
N ALA A 248 -9.79 12.46 -4.31
CA ALA A 248 -8.87 12.87 -3.26
C ALA A 248 -8.89 14.41 -3.05
N GLU A 249 -8.88 15.21 -4.12
CA GLU A 249 -9.07 16.67 -4.00
C GLU A 249 -10.39 17.01 -3.30
N THR A 250 -11.49 16.33 -3.65
CA THR A 250 -12.80 16.57 -3.04
C THR A 250 -12.81 16.19 -1.56
N ILE A 251 -12.12 15.11 -1.17
CA ILE A 251 -11.95 14.75 0.25
C ILE A 251 -11.22 15.86 1.00
N ILE A 252 -10.10 16.36 0.47
CA ILE A 252 -9.33 17.45 1.06
C ILE A 252 -10.21 18.70 1.21
N GLN A 253 -10.91 19.12 0.14
CA GLN A 253 -11.79 20.27 0.16
C GLN A 253 -12.93 20.14 1.18
N ASN A 254 -13.63 19.01 1.19
CA ASN A 254 -14.75 18.79 2.12
C ASN A 254 -14.27 18.62 3.58
N SER A 255 -13.00 18.29 3.81
CA SER A 255 -12.44 18.18 5.17
C SER A 255 -12.41 19.52 5.90
N THR A 256 -12.46 20.65 5.17
CA THR A 256 -12.54 22.01 5.78
C THR A 256 -13.81 22.24 6.59
N GLU A 257 -14.87 21.46 6.32
CA GLU A 257 -16.12 21.54 7.08
C GLU A 257 -16.08 20.78 8.41
N ILE A 258 -14.98 20.05 8.68
CA ILE A 258 -14.80 19.25 9.91
C ILE A 258 -13.89 20.05 10.85
N GLU A 259 -14.42 20.45 12.00
CA GLU A 259 -13.69 21.26 12.96
C GLU A 259 -12.55 20.47 13.62
N ASP A 260 -12.83 19.24 14.05
CA ASP A 260 -11.86 18.38 14.73
C ASP A 260 -11.72 17.05 13.97
N PHE A 261 -10.48 16.71 13.62
CA PHE A 261 -10.15 15.47 12.93
C PHE A 261 -9.42 14.55 13.92
N ASP A 262 -10.21 13.87 14.76
CA ASP A 262 -9.71 13.02 15.84
C ASP A 262 -8.93 11.80 15.32
N PHE A 263 -7.93 11.39 16.08
CA PHE A 263 -7.32 10.07 15.88
C PHE A 263 -8.04 9.02 16.71
N VAL A 264 -8.40 7.92 16.08
CA VAL A 264 -9.00 6.75 16.73
C VAL A 264 -8.10 5.54 16.51
N GLU A 265 -7.62 4.96 17.62
CA GLU A 265 -6.90 3.68 17.54
C GLU A 265 -7.87 2.60 17.07
N THR A 266 -7.53 1.97 15.93
CA THR A 266 -8.31 0.85 15.43
C THR A 266 -7.93 -0.40 16.19
N LYS A 267 -8.90 -1.27 16.46
CA LYS A 267 -8.60 -2.58 17.04
C LYS A 267 -7.67 -3.32 16.09
N SER A 268 -6.39 -3.33 16.43
CA SER A 268 -5.43 -4.23 15.81
C SER A 268 -5.80 -5.64 16.25
N GLU A 269 -6.28 -6.46 15.36
CA GLU A 269 -6.31 -7.89 15.58
C GLU A 269 -4.86 -8.41 15.52
N SER A 270 -4.14 -8.24 16.61
CA SER A 270 -2.72 -8.53 16.87
C SER A 270 -1.69 -7.47 16.44
N THR A 271 -0.91 -7.00 17.42
CA THR A 271 0.21 -6.04 17.29
C THR A 271 1.48 -6.61 16.65
N THR A 272 1.43 -7.82 16.13
CA THR A 272 2.53 -8.47 15.39
C THR A 272 1.96 -9.09 14.13
N SER A 273 2.34 -8.56 12.97
CA SER A 273 2.14 -9.29 11.71
C SER A 273 2.72 -10.69 11.89
N PRO A 274 1.94 -11.76 11.72
CA PRO A 274 2.45 -13.11 11.90
C PRO A 274 3.58 -13.34 10.89
N SER A 275 4.79 -13.60 11.39
CA SER A 275 5.88 -14.08 10.54
C SER A 275 5.53 -15.50 10.11
N PHE A 276 5.37 -15.75 8.81
CA PHE A 276 5.09 -17.08 8.28
C PHE A 276 6.26 -17.57 7.43
N LYS A 277 6.61 -18.84 7.61
CA LYS A 277 7.72 -19.52 6.90
C LYS A 277 7.24 -20.27 5.66
N VAL A 278 5.93 -20.31 5.42
CA VAL A 278 5.27 -21.06 4.34
C VAL A 278 4.24 -20.20 3.64
N THR A 279 3.90 -20.56 2.40
CA THR A 279 2.84 -19.90 1.64
C THR A 279 2.03 -20.96 0.87
N LEU A 280 0.75 -20.68 0.66
CA LEU A 280 -0.03 -21.45 -0.32
C LEU A 280 0.36 -21.12 -1.77
N GLY A 281 1.02 -19.97 -2.01
CA GLY A 281 1.28 -19.48 -3.36
C GLY A 281 0.01 -18.97 -4.03
N VAL A 282 -0.76 -18.17 -3.30
CA VAL A 282 -1.97 -17.50 -3.80
C VAL A 282 -1.81 -16.00 -3.69
N MET A 283 -2.50 -15.27 -4.56
CA MET A 283 -2.70 -13.83 -4.46
C MET A 283 -4.04 -13.57 -3.79
N PRO A 284 -4.06 -12.88 -2.65
CA PRO A 284 -5.30 -12.49 -1.98
C PRO A 284 -6.07 -11.45 -2.81
N ASP A 285 -7.40 -11.51 -2.71
CA ASP A 285 -8.27 -10.48 -3.24
C ASP A 285 -8.54 -9.42 -2.15
N TYR A 286 -7.81 -8.33 -2.22
CA TYR A 286 -7.91 -7.21 -1.27
C TYR A 286 -9.19 -6.36 -1.47
N LEU A 287 -9.92 -6.55 -2.56
CA LEU A 287 -11.22 -5.90 -2.78
C LEU A 287 -12.40 -6.73 -2.24
N TYR A 288 -12.14 -7.92 -1.72
CA TYR A 288 -13.16 -8.78 -1.16
C TYR A 288 -13.51 -8.37 0.27
N SER A 289 -14.77 -8.01 0.51
CA SER A 289 -15.29 -7.57 1.81
C SER A 289 -16.12 -8.63 2.54
N GLY A 290 -16.16 -9.87 2.02
CA GLY A 290 -16.87 -10.99 2.67
C GLY A 290 -16.02 -11.69 3.71
N GLU A 291 -16.61 -12.65 4.44
CA GLU A 291 -15.92 -13.49 5.42
C GLU A 291 -14.94 -14.45 4.71
N GLY A 292 -13.70 -14.54 5.21
CA GLY A 292 -12.64 -15.36 4.66
C GLY A 292 -11.61 -14.56 3.83
N MET A 293 -10.62 -15.25 3.28
CA MET A 293 -9.65 -14.68 2.36
C MET A 293 -9.92 -15.23 0.94
N ARG A 294 -10.47 -14.40 0.05
CA ARG A 294 -10.71 -14.78 -1.34
C ARG A 294 -9.41 -14.78 -2.14
N ILE A 295 -9.25 -15.77 -3.00
CA ILE A 295 -8.08 -15.93 -3.87
C ILE A 295 -8.35 -15.24 -5.21
N ASP A 296 -7.55 -14.26 -5.58
CA ASP A 296 -7.60 -13.60 -6.89
C ASP A 296 -6.65 -14.22 -7.91
N GLY A 297 -5.59 -14.87 -7.45
CA GLY A 297 -4.64 -15.54 -8.33
C GLY A 297 -3.92 -16.71 -7.68
N ILE A 298 -3.33 -17.57 -8.52
CA ILE A 298 -2.55 -18.74 -8.10
C ILE A 298 -1.15 -18.66 -8.72
N SER A 299 -0.12 -18.78 -7.90
CA SER A 299 1.26 -18.86 -8.36
C SER A 299 1.58 -20.26 -8.88
N LYS A 300 2.10 -20.34 -10.11
CA LYS A 300 2.45 -21.59 -10.77
C LYS A 300 3.53 -22.36 -10.01
N GLY A 301 3.39 -23.67 -9.91
CA GLY A 301 4.33 -24.55 -9.19
C GLY A 301 4.24 -24.50 -7.67
N ARG A 302 3.32 -23.75 -7.08
CA ARG A 302 3.15 -23.62 -5.63
C ARG A 302 2.08 -24.54 -5.06
N THR A 303 1.99 -24.58 -3.74
CA THR A 303 1.11 -25.48 -2.97
C THR A 303 -0.35 -25.43 -3.45
N ALA A 304 -0.94 -24.26 -3.65
CA ALA A 304 -2.34 -24.12 -4.06
C ALA A 304 -2.60 -24.82 -5.41
N GLU A 305 -1.78 -24.56 -6.43
CA GLU A 305 -1.93 -25.18 -7.74
C GLU A 305 -1.83 -26.69 -7.67
N LYS A 306 -0.83 -27.20 -6.94
CA LYS A 306 -0.58 -28.64 -6.79
C LYS A 306 -1.76 -29.40 -6.20
N TYR A 307 -2.47 -28.79 -5.27
CA TYR A 307 -3.60 -29.43 -4.58
C TYR A 307 -4.97 -29.03 -5.14
N GLY A 308 -5.04 -28.23 -6.21
CA GLY A 308 -6.29 -27.90 -6.92
C GLY A 308 -7.12 -26.81 -6.24
N ILE A 309 -6.52 -25.99 -5.39
CA ILE A 309 -7.09 -24.72 -4.92
C ILE A 309 -7.10 -23.78 -6.14
N GLN A 310 -8.13 -22.95 -6.30
CA GLN A 310 -8.36 -22.18 -7.52
C GLN A 310 -8.63 -20.71 -7.22
N LYS A 311 -8.41 -19.84 -8.23
CA LYS A 311 -8.92 -18.46 -8.22
C LYS A 311 -10.43 -18.45 -7.93
N GLY A 312 -10.87 -17.53 -7.08
CA GLY A 312 -12.24 -17.42 -6.62
C GLY A 312 -12.58 -18.26 -5.40
N ASP A 313 -11.71 -19.18 -4.97
CA ASP A 313 -11.89 -19.88 -3.69
C ASP A 313 -11.75 -18.88 -2.54
N ILE A 314 -12.54 -19.07 -1.49
CA ILE A 314 -12.43 -18.30 -0.25
C ILE A 314 -11.85 -19.21 0.81
N VAL A 315 -10.63 -18.95 1.26
CA VAL A 315 -10.02 -19.70 2.37
C VAL A 315 -10.73 -19.30 3.66
N ILE A 316 -11.27 -20.29 4.36
CA ILE A 316 -12.04 -20.09 5.60
C ILE A 316 -11.40 -20.80 6.80
N LYS A 317 -10.41 -21.68 6.58
CA LYS A 317 -9.69 -22.35 7.65
C LYS A 317 -8.35 -22.91 7.16
N ILE A 318 -7.31 -22.83 8.00
CA ILE A 318 -5.99 -23.48 7.80
C ILE A 318 -5.66 -24.26 9.09
N GLY A 319 -5.60 -25.58 9.00
CA GLY A 319 -5.44 -26.43 10.17
C GLY A 319 -6.57 -26.21 11.17
N GLU A 320 -6.22 -25.80 12.39
CA GLU A 320 -7.19 -25.48 13.44
C GLU A 320 -7.57 -23.98 13.48
N ILE A 321 -6.92 -23.12 12.67
CA ILE A 321 -7.12 -21.66 12.66
C ILE A 321 -8.24 -21.30 11.70
N ASP A 322 -9.29 -20.68 12.20
CA ASP A 322 -10.33 -20.08 11.37
C ASP A 322 -9.77 -18.82 10.65
N VAL A 323 -10.20 -18.61 9.42
CA VAL A 323 -9.78 -17.52 8.56
C VAL A 323 -10.99 -16.63 8.30
N PRO A 324 -11.30 -15.67 9.17
CA PRO A 324 -12.38 -14.71 8.95
C PRO A 324 -11.99 -13.62 7.94
N ASP A 325 -10.69 -13.34 7.80
CA ASP A 325 -10.11 -12.26 7.00
C ASP A 325 -8.64 -12.56 6.62
N MET A 326 -7.94 -11.56 6.07
CA MET A 326 -6.54 -11.65 5.70
C MET A 326 -5.63 -11.93 6.91
N MET A 327 -5.92 -11.34 8.07
CA MET A 327 -5.11 -11.55 9.28
C MET A 327 -5.25 -12.99 9.79
N GLY A 328 -6.45 -13.54 9.78
CA GLY A 328 -6.70 -14.95 10.06
C GLY A 328 -5.93 -15.88 9.12
N TYR A 329 -5.87 -15.52 7.82
CA TYR A 329 -5.07 -16.26 6.83
C TYR A 329 -3.57 -16.23 7.15
N MET A 330 -3.00 -15.06 7.44
CA MET A 330 -1.59 -14.92 7.84
C MET A 330 -1.30 -15.66 9.15
N THR A 331 -2.21 -15.58 10.12
CA THR A 331 -2.10 -16.33 11.38
C THR A 331 -2.10 -17.83 11.14
N GLY A 332 -2.97 -18.33 10.26
CA GLY A 332 -3.01 -19.73 9.87
C GLY A 332 -1.69 -20.20 9.27
N LEU A 333 -1.10 -19.42 8.34
CA LEU A 333 0.20 -19.75 7.75
C LEU A 333 1.33 -19.75 8.78
N SER A 334 1.31 -18.82 9.75
CA SER A 334 2.38 -18.68 10.77
C SER A 334 2.54 -19.87 11.69
N LYS A 335 1.53 -20.77 11.77
CA LYS A 335 1.55 -21.97 12.58
C LYS A 335 2.21 -23.17 11.89
N HIS A 336 2.70 -22.99 10.68
CA HIS A 336 3.23 -24.08 9.87
C HIS A 336 4.66 -23.80 9.37
N GLU A 337 5.38 -24.89 9.11
CA GLU A 337 6.71 -24.89 8.53
C GLU A 337 6.73 -25.68 7.21
N LYS A 338 7.79 -25.52 6.43
CA LYS A 338 7.99 -26.29 5.20
C LYS A 338 8.02 -27.78 5.51
N GLY A 339 7.20 -28.54 4.80
CA GLY A 339 7.03 -29.97 5.00
C GLY A 339 5.85 -30.35 5.91
N ASP A 340 5.24 -29.40 6.61
CA ASP A 340 4.08 -29.66 7.44
C ASP A 340 2.87 -30.09 6.62
N SER A 341 2.17 -31.11 7.13
CA SER A 341 0.89 -31.56 6.59
C SER A 341 -0.25 -30.89 7.35
N THR A 342 -1.20 -30.30 6.64
CA THR A 342 -2.39 -29.67 7.23
C THR A 342 -3.58 -29.76 6.28
N THR A 343 -4.73 -29.25 6.71
CA THR A 343 -5.93 -29.17 5.86
C THR A 343 -6.31 -27.71 5.65
N VAL A 344 -6.39 -27.28 4.41
CA VAL A 344 -7.01 -26.00 4.03
C VAL A 344 -8.46 -26.24 3.66
N ILE A 345 -9.35 -25.46 4.24
CA ILE A 345 -10.78 -25.48 3.89
C ILE A 345 -11.10 -24.20 3.14
N VAL A 346 -11.68 -24.36 1.97
CA VAL A 346 -12.18 -23.23 1.17
C VAL A 346 -13.68 -23.31 0.96
N ASN A 347 -14.30 -22.16 0.76
CA ASN A 347 -15.66 -22.05 0.21
C ASN A 347 -15.53 -21.79 -1.29
N ARG A 348 -16.03 -22.73 -2.10
CA ARG A 348 -16.10 -22.64 -3.57
C ARG A 348 -17.58 -22.79 -3.97
N ASN A 349 -18.17 -21.72 -4.51
CA ASN A 349 -19.56 -21.69 -4.92
C ASN A 349 -20.53 -22.14 -3.79
N ASN A 350 -20.34 -21.61 -2.60
CA ASN A 350 -21.07 -21.93 -1.37
C ASN A 350 -20.93 -23.40 -0.89
N LYS A 351 -19.91 -24.10 -1.35
CA LYS A 351 -19.58 -25.46 -0.86
C LYS A 351 -18.22 -25.44 -0.18
N LYS A 352 -18.17 -25.99 1.04
CA LYS A 352 -16.92 -26.19 1.78
C LYS A 352 -16.16 -27.38 1.20
N ILE A 353 -14.96 -27.13 0.71
CA ILE A 353 -14.06 -28.15 0.15
C ILE A 353 -12.82 -28.21 1.02
N LYS A 354 -12.38 -29.43 1.35
CA LYS A 354 -11.19 -29.69 2.18
C LYS A 354 -10.05 -30.13 1.27
N PHE A 355 -8.91 -29.48 1.41
CA PHE A 355 -7.67 -29.82 0.73
C PHE A 355 -6.64 -30.27 1.77
N PRO A 356 -6.36 -31.58 1.92
CA PRO A 356 -5.18 -32.01 2.66
C PRO A 356 -3.94 -31.64 1.85
N ILE A 357 -3.07 -30.80 2.42
CA ILE A 357 -1.89 -30.26 1.75
C ILE A 357 -0.62 -30.58 2.54
N VAL A 358 0.51 -30.50 1.86
CA VAL A 358 1.85 -30.41 2.46
C VAL A 358 2.49 -29.12 1.97
N PHE A 359 2.92 -28.26 2.87
CA PHE A 359 3.60 -27.01 2.53
C PHE A 359 4.96 -27.27 1.89
N GLN A 360 5.27 -26.52 0.83
CA GLN A 360 6.51 -26.68 0.03
C GLN A 360 7.60 -25.69 0.44
#